data_21f44aa4834680bd420b2829552c5f43
#
_entry.id   21f44aa4834680bd420b2829552c5f43
#
_cell.length_a   1.000
_cell.length_b   1.000
_cell.length_c   1.000
_cell.angle_alpha   90.00
_cell.angle_beta   90.00
_cell.angle_gamma   90.00
#
_symmetry.space_group_name_H-M   'P 1'
#
loop_
_entity.id
_entity.type
_entity.pdbx_description
1 polymer ?
#
loop_
_entity_poly.entity_id
_entity_poly.type
_entity_poly.pdbx_seq_one_letter_code
_entity_poly.pdbx_strand_id
1 'polypeptide(L)'
;MLKTFHTSYIRKKKSRAVTALSLLFLMLCLTGCSMEGVPFANWDLYHSETYENAESYQTGDFSGNADEVQTLAVYWRSGEIKITESEGDSIEIRESGKNLTEDAKMHYYLKDGQLEVRFCASGATIQVKPKEKHLQIEVPKNMQLSIHSTSADVKAKHLEQEQILEATMSGDIEIGEFVAEEGDLSSGSGDITLDNMQVQEAAITTASGDVELSLPEKGAKIKYTTTGGDLETDLDHKKTGNIYVFGDGKTNLTIQSTNGDLMIR
;
A
#
# COMPACT_ATOMS: atom_id res chain seq x y z
N MET A 1 -1.78 -21.37 -29.22
CA MET A 1 -3.10 -21.13 -28.52
C MET A 1 -3.13 -21.56 -27.04
N LEU A 2 -2.17 -22.32 -26.53
CA LEU A 2 -2.19 -22.77 -25.10
C LEU A 2 -1.57 -21.79 -24.08
N LYS A 3 -0.72 -20.86 -24.49
CA LYS A 3 -0.07 -19.90 -23.57
C LYS A 3 -0.99 -18.80 -23.04
N THR A 4 -1.99 -18.36 -23.81
CA THR A 4 -2.94 -17.30 -23.44
C THR A 4 -3.97 -17.74 -22.39
N PHE A 5 -4.36 -19.01 -22.37
CA PHE A 5 -5.30 -19.53 -21.38
C PHE A 5 -4.70 -19.73 -19.99
N HIS A 6 -3.41 -20.03 -19.92
CA HIS A 6 -2.74 -20.27 -18.64
C HIS A 6 -2.49 -18.95 -17.87
N THR A 7 -2.14 -17.89 -18.62
CA THR A 7 -1.89 -16.56 -18.03
C THR A 7 -3.18 -15.93 -17.47
N SER A 8 -4.32 -16.07 -18.17
CA SER A 8 -5.60 -15.52 -17.71
C SER A 8 -6.15 -16.26 -16.48
N TYR A 9 -5.87 -17.56 -16.34
CA TYR A 9 -6.33 -18.33 -15.17
C TYR A 9 -5.52 -18.01 -13.91
N ILE A 10 -4.20 -17.84 -14.05
CA ILE A 10 -3.32 -17.42 -12.94
C ILE A 10 -3.66 -15.98 -12.50
N ARG A 11 -3.94 -15.08 -13.46
CA ARG A 11 -4.35 -13.70 -13.21
C ARG A 11 -5.66 -13.61 -12.41
N LYS A 12 -6.70 -14.37 -12.81
CA LYS A 12 -7.97 -14.42 -12.06
C LYS A 12 -7.84 -14.98 -10.63
N LYS A 13 -6.88 -15.89 -10.39
CA LYS A 13 -6.67 -16.48 -9.08
C LYS A 13 -5.89 -15.52 -8.16
N LYS A 14 -4.95 -14.72 -8.72
CA LYS A 14 -4.21 -13.69 -7.97
C LYS A 14 -5.12 -12.51 -7.56
N SER A 15 -5.92 -11.97 -8.47
CA SER A 15 -6.87 -10.87 -8.19
C SER A 15 -7.86 -11.25 -7.07
N ARG A 16 -8.38 -12.47 -7.09
CA ARG A 16 -9.27 -12.95 -6.01
C ARG A 16 -8.57 -13.12 -4.65
N ALA A 17 -7.27 -13.34 -4.63
CA ALA A 17 -6.51 -13.48 -3.39
C ALA A 17 -6.21 -12.11 -2.76
N VAL A 18 -5.95 -11.08 -3.59
CA VAL A 18 -5.71 -9.70 -3.15
C VAL A 18 -7.00 -9.11 -2.57
N THR A 19 -8.12 -9.22 -3.28
CA THR A 19 -9.44 -8.75 -2.78
C THR A 19 -9.91 -9.50 -1.52
N ALA A 20 -9.47 -10.75 -1.31
CA ALA A 20 -9.80 -11.50 -0.09
C ALA A 20 -8.97 -11.05 1.11
N LEU A 21 -7.76 -10.52 0.87
CA LEU A 21 -6.86 -10.08 1.93
C LEU A 21 -7.30 -8.71 2.49
N SER A 22 -7.71 -7.77 1.62
CA SER A 22 -8.26 -6.47 2.05
C SER A 22 -9.60 -6.60 2.78
N LEU A 23 -10.49 -7.50 2.30
CA LEU A 23 -11.72 -7.84 3.00
C LEU A 23 -11.48 -8.48 4.37
N LEU A 24 -10.43 -9.27 4.51
CA LEU A 24 -10.03 -9.86 5.79
C LEU A 24 -9.52 -8.79 6.75
N PHE A 25 -8.75 -7.82 6.25
CA PHE A 25 -8.24 -6.70 7.05
C PHE A 25 -9.39 -5.84 7.63
N LEU A 26 -10.40 -5.49 6.82
CA LEU A 26 -11.56 -4.72 7.29
C LEU A 26 -12.38 -5.49 8.34
N MET A 27 -12.61 -6.78 8.13
CA MET A 27 -13.35 -7.62 9.09
C MET A 27 -12.68 -7.69 10.46
N LEU A 28 -11.38 -7.54 10.50
CA LEU A 28 -10.55 -7.63 11.70
C LEU A 28 -10.45 -6.32 12.47
N CYS A 29 -10.47 -5.18 11.77
CA CYS A 29 -10.60 -3.87 12.42
C CYS A 29 -11.95 -3.71 13.13
N LEU A 30 -13.02 -4.37 12.65
CA LEU A 30 -14.37 -4.27 13.20
C LEU A 30 -14.63 -5.16 14.43
N THR A 31 -13.86 -6.23 14.63
CA THR A 31 -14.16 -7.22 15.69
C THR A 31 -13.32 -7.07 16.94
N GLY A 32 -12.27 -6.24 16.95
CA GLY A 32 -11.38 -6.08 18.10
C GLY A 32 -10.73 -7.39 18.58
N CYS A 33 -10.83 -8.46 17.79
CA CYS A 33 -10.29 -9.75 18.14
C CYS A 33 -8.79 -9.84 17.86
N SER A 34 -8.04 -10.35 18.81
CA SER A 34 -6.64 -10.73 18.63
C SER A 34 -6.49 -11.74 17.51
N MET A 35 -5.72 -11.40 16.50
CA MET A 35 -5.46 -12.22 15.33
C MET A 35 -4.15 -12.96 15.47
N GLU A 36 -4.24 -14.24 15.74
CA GLU A 36 -3.12 -15.15 15.52
C GLU A 36 -3.06 -15.52 14.02
N GLY A 37 -1.96 -15.18 13.35
CA GLY A 37 -1.69 -15.60 11.97
C GLY A 37 -1.82 -14.56 10.86
N VAL A 38 -2.02 -13.28 11.18
CA VAL A 38 -1.90 -12.19 10.21
C VAL A 38 -0.68 -11.32 10.57
N PRO A 39 0.13 -10.87 9.61
CA PRO A 39 1.36 -10.14 9.91
C PRO A 39 1.16 -8.87 10.76
N PHE A 40 -0.06 -8.37 10.88
CA PHE A 40 -0.39 -7.20 11.70
C PHE A 40 -0.78 -7.51 13.17
N ALA A 41 -0.97 -8.76 13.55
CA ALA A 41 -1.50 -9.12 14.88
C ALA A 41 -0.49 -8.98 16.03
N ASN A 42 0.80 -8.84 15.73
CA ASN A 42 1.87 -8.73 16.73
C ASN A 42 2.57 -7.37 16.74
N TRP A 43 1.91 -6.31 16.25
CA TRP A 43 2.50 -4.98 16.27
C TRP A 43 2.27 -4.31 17.63
N ASP A 44 3.01 -4.78 18.60
CA ASP A 44 3.06 -4.14 19.92
C ASP A 44 3.88 -2.84 19.82
N LEU A 45 3.31 -1.73 20.22
CA LEU A 45 3.92 -0.39 20.14
C LEU A 45 5.27 -0.26 20.87
N TYR A 46 5.64 -1.25 21.65
CA TYR A 46 6.84 -1.26 22.49
C TYR A 46 7.81 -2.41 22.22
N HIS A 47 7.37 -3.45 21.50
CA HIS A 47 8.23 -4.59 21.19
C HIS A 47 8.68 -4.55 19.73
N SER A 48 9.91 -4.95 19.52
CA SER A 48 10.47 -5.09 18.20
C SER A 48 9.79 -6.19 17.42
N GLU A 49 9.52 -5.90 16.18
CA GLU A 49 9.12 -6.91 15.21
C GLU A 49 10.20 -8.00 15.15
N THR A 50 9.80 -9.24 15.27
CA THR A 50 10.67 -10.39 15.00
C THR A 50 10.35 -10.94 13.62
N TYR A 51 11.36 -11.21 12.82
CA TYR A 51 11.22 -11.80 11.50
C TYR A 51 12.20 -12.95 11.30
N GLU A 52 11.84 -13.87 10.42
CA GLU A 52 12.63 -15.06 10.14
C GLU A 52 13.91 -14.72 9.36
N ASN A 53 14.92 -15.57 9.44
CA ASN A 53 16.22 -15.43 8.75
C ASN A 53 16.93 -14.09 9.04
N ALA A 54 16.75 -13.54 10.22
CA ALA A 54 17.30 -12.22 10.61
C ALA A 54 18.81 -12.11 10.40
N GLU A 55 19.54 -13.22 10.54
CA GLU A 55 20.99 -13.31 10.30
C GLU A 55 21.39 -13.14 8.83
N SER A 56 20.45 -13.23 7.91
CA SER A 56 20.68 -13.03 6.47
C SER A 56 20.46 -11.58 6.02
N TYR A 57 19.88 -10.75 6.88
CA TYR A 57 19.64 -9.34 6.57
C TYR A 57 20.91 -8.51 6.66
N GLN A 58 21.03 -7.55 5.77
CA GLN A 58 22.08 -6.55 5.76
C GLN A 58 21.56 -5.24 6.35
N THR A 59 22.44 -4.47 7.01
CA THR A 59 22.09 -3.19 7.62
C THR A 59 22.46 -2.02 6.73
N GLY A 60 21.62 -1.02 6.66
CA GLY A 60 21.85 0.24 5.94
C GLY A 60 21.12 0.34 4.60
N ASP A 61 21.54 1.28 3.76
CA ASP A 61 20.93 1.59 2.48
C ASP A 61 21.08 0.45 1.45
N PHE A 62 20.10 0.32 0.58
CA PHE A 62 20.13 -0.62 -0.54
C PHE A 62 20.32 0.09 -1.87
N SER A 63 21.15 -0.46 -2.75
CA SER A 63 21.30 -0.06 -4.15
C SER A 63 21.36 -1.31 -5.03
N GLY A 64 20.54 -1.35 -6.05
CA GLY A 64 20.43 -2.47 -6.99
C GLY A 64 19.75 -2.07 -8.28
N ASN A 65 19.22 -3.04 -9.01
CA ASN A 65 18.46 -2.79 -10.24
C ASN A 65 17.30 -3.78 -10.42
N ALA A 66 16.40 -3.47 -11.35
CA ALA A 66 15.19 -4.26 -11.63
C ALA A 66 15.47 -5.67 -12.20
N ASP A 67 16.65 -5.94 -12.75
CA ASP A 67 17.01 -7.28 -13.19
C ASP A 67 17.17 -8.24 -12.00
N GLU A 68 17.54 -7.70 -10.84
CA GLU A 68 17.76 -8.45 -9.62
C GLU A 68 16.53 -8.45 -8.70
N VAL A 69 15.69 -7.39 -8.76
CA VAL A 69 14.55 -7.20 -7.88
C VAL A 69 13.25 -7.11 -8.68
N GLN A 70 12.39 -8.10 -8.52
CA GLN A 70 11.05 -8.13 -9.15
C GLN A 70 9.97 -7.59 -8.23
N THR A 71 10.13 -7.81 -6.94
CA THR A 71 9.16 -7.41 -5.91
C THR A 71 9.88 -6.70 -4.77
N LEU A 72 9.34 -5.57 -4.36
CA LEU A 72 9.78 -4.85 -3.15
C LEU A 72 8.69 -4.96 -2.07
N ALA A 73 9.05 -5.52 -0.91
CA ALA A 73 8.22 -5.57 0.27
C ALA A 73 8.84 -4.71 1.39
N VAL A 74 8.10 -3.71 1.85
CA VAL A 74 8.54 -2.77 2.89
C VAL A 74 7.67 -2.95 4.12
N TYR A 75 8.32 -3.12 5.27
CA TYR A 75 7.68 -3.18 6.58
C TYR A 75 8.21 -2.03 7.43
N TRP A 76 7.42 -0.98 7.58
CA TRP A 76 7.85 0.25 8.19
C TRP A 76 6.96 0.65 9.36
N ARG A 77 7.54 1.18 10.41
CA ARG A 77 6.80 1.46 11.64
C ARG A 77 6.20 2.85 11.68
N SER A 78 7.01 3.88 11.46
CA SER A 78 6.58 5.27 11.67
C SER A 78 7.46 6.26 10.90
N GLY A 79 7.00 7.49 10.78
CA GLY A 79 7.66 8.56 10.04
C GLY A 79 7.03 8.77 8.68
N GLU A 80 7.82 8.93 7.65
CA GLU A 80 7.35 9.12 6.27
C GLU A 80 8.06 8.11 5.35
N ILE A 81 7.30 7.51 4.44
CA ILE A 81 7.79 6.75 3.30
C ILE A 81 7.55 7.60 2.06
N LYS A 82 8.61 8.01 1.40
CA LYS A 82 8.54 8.74 0.15
C LYS A 82 8.96 7.87 -1.01
N ILE A 83 8.08 7.72 -2.00
CA ILE A 83 8.34 6.93 -3.19
C ILE A 83 8.52 7.87 -4.37
N THR A 84 9.55 7.62 -5.16
CA THR A 84 9.85 8.32 -6.41
C THR A 84 10.21 7.31 -7.49
N GLU A 85 9.93 7.64 -8.75
CA GLU A 85 10.37 6.81 -9.87
C GLU A 85 11.81 7.14 -10.24
N SER A 86 12.59 6.10 -10.51
CA SER A 86 13.95 6.22 -11.01
C SER A 86 13.96 6.44 -12.53
N GLU A 87 15.02 7.12 -13.02
CA GLU A 87 15.34 7.13 -14.43
C GLU A 87 16.10 5.84 -14.77
N GLY A 88 15.44 4.92 -15.53
CA GLY A 88 16.00 3.62 -15.90
C GLY A 88 15.67 2.52 -14.89
N ASP A 89 16.57 1.57 -14.69
CA ASP A 89 16.30 0.32 -13.97
C ASP A 89 16.88 0.33 -12.52
N SER A 90 17.37 1.48 -12.03
CA SER A 90 17.98 1.57 -10.71
C SER A 90 16.95 1.51 -9.58
N ILE A 91 17.33 0.87 -8.49
CA ILE A 91 16.58 0.81 -7.25
C ILE A 91 17.47 1.34 -6.14
N GLU A 92 17.01 2.39 -5.46
CA GLU A 92 17.70 2.99 -4.34
C GLU A 92 16.75 3.11 -3.15
N ILE A 93 17.16 2.55 -2.02
CA ILE A 93 16.38 2.66 -0.78
C ILE A 93 17.29 3.21 0.30
N ARG A 94 16.93 4.37 0.82
CA ARG A 94 17.73 5.11 1.80
C ARG A 94 16.89 5.50 3.00
N GLU A 95 17.44 5.33 4.17
CA GLU A 95 16.84 5.88 5.36
C GLU A 95 17.53 7.17 5.81
N SER A 96 16.78 7.99 6.51
CA SER A 96 17.29 9.12 7.24
C SER A 96 16.69 9.19 8.63
N GLY A 97 17.48 9.60 9.61
CA GLY A 97 17.05 9.70 10.99
C GLY A 97 18.16 10.21 11.88
N LYS A 98 17.83 10.58 13.11
CA LYS A 98 18.80 11.07 14.08
C LYS A 98 19.21 9.96 15.03
N ASN A 99 20.53 9.86 15.29
CA ASN A 99 21.12 8.96 16.30
C ASN A 99 20.71 7.48 16.11
N LEU A 100 20.61 7.01 14.88
CA LEU A 100 20.32 5.62 14.59
C LEU A 100 21.50 4.74 15.00
N THR A 101 21.27 3.87 15.97
CA THR A 101 22.20 2.78 16.30
C THR A 101 22.15 1.70 15.21
N GLU A 102 23.11 0.78 15.16
CA GLU A 102 23.09 -0.30 14.17
C GLU A 102 21.77 -1.09 14.20
N ASP A 103 21.25 -1.43 15.37
CA ASP A 103 19.98 -2.13 15.53
C ASP A 103 18.77 -1.27 15.13
N ALA A 104 18.87 0.06 15.15
CA ALA A 104 17.80 0.98 14.78
C ALA A 104 17.80 1.35 13.29
N LYS A 105 18.88 1.06 12.57
CA LYS A 105 18.92 1.26 11.12
C LYS A 105 17.99 0.30 10.40
N MET A 106 17.66 0.62 9.18
CA MET A 106 16.91 -0.31 8.33
C MET A 106 17.75 -1.55 8.02
N HIS A 107 17.05 -2.65 7.85
CA HIS A 107 17.61 -3.93 7.45
C HIS A 107 16.93 -4.40 6.18
N TYR A 108 17.68 -5.02 5.28
CA TYR A 108 17.13 -5.54 4.04
C TYR A 108 17.66 -6.94 3.72
N TYR A 109 16.85 -7.68 2.97
CA TYR A 109 17.20 -9.02 2.50
C TYR A 109 16.70 -9.22 1.08
N LEU A 110 17.62 -9.58 0.17
CA LEU A 110 17.29 -9.89 -1.21
C LEU A 110 17.44 -11.39 -1.44
N LYS A 111 16.37 -12.03 -1.87
CA LYS A 111 16.36 -13.45 -2.22
C LYS A 111 15.37 -13.74 -3.33
N ASP A 112 15.80 -14.51 -4.34
CA ASP A 112 14.93 -14.98 -5.42
C ASP A 112 14.11 -13.86 -6.11
N GLY A 113 14.70 -12.67 -6.27
CA GLY A 113 14.05 -11.49 -6.84
C GLY A 113 13.11 -10.74 -5.90
N GLN A 114 13.02 -11.13 -4.65
CA GLN A 114 12.23 -10.44 -3.61
C GLN A 114 13.15 -9.66 -2.69
N LEU A 115 13.02 -8.34 -2.68
CA LEU A 115 13.68 -7.45 -1.75
C LEU A 115 12.74 -7.13 -0.60
N GLU A 116 13.13 -7.48 0.59
CA GLU A 116 12.42 -7.18 1.82
C GLU A 116 13.16 -6.12 2.62
N VAL A 117 12.46 -5.07 3.06
CA VAL A 117 13.00 -3.96 3.84
C VAL A 117 12.28 -3.87 5.17
N ARG A 118 13.04 -3.83 6.25
CA ARG A 118 12.56 -3.78 7.63
C ARG A 118 12.99 -2.49 8.32
N PHE A 119 12.12 -1.97 9.17
CA PHE A 119 12.37 -0.74 9.93
C PHE A 119 13.62 -0.80 10.81
N CYS A 120 13.94 -1.95 11.40
CA CYS A 120 15.04 -2.14 12.32
C CYS A 120 15.45 -3.62 12.40
N ALA A 121 16.49 -3.93 13.15
CA ALA A 121 16.89 -5.31 13.44
C ALA A 121 15.78 -6.11 14.10
N SER A 122 15.70 -7.40 13.76
CA SER A 122 14.77 -8.34 14.38
C SER A 122 15.02 -8.41 15.89
N GLY A 123 13.96 -8.29 16.66
CA GLY A 123 14.07 -8.34 18.12
C GLY A 123 14.63 -7.08 18.77
N ALA A 124 14.97 -6.01 18.02
CA ALA A 124 15.53 -4.79 18.58
C ALA A 124 14.50 -3.97 19.35
N THR A 125 14.83 -3.54 20.56
CA THR A 125 14.04 -2.54 21.30
C THR A 125 14.61 -1.17 20.99
N ILE A 126 13.92 -0.42 20.12
CA ILE A 126 14.34 0.90 19.71
C ILE A 126 13.37 1.97 20.19
N GLN A 127 13.93 3.08 20.68
CA GLN A 127 13.16 4.28 20.98
C GLN A 127 13.41 5.31 19.88
N VAL A 128 12.64 5.22 18.80
CA VAL A 128 12.63 6.26 17.77
C VAL A 128 11.37 7.08 17.97
N LYS A 129 11.55 8.39 18.13
CA LYS A 129 10.40 9.28 18.19
C LYS A 129 9.62 9.22 16.87
N PRO A 130 8.29 9.17 16.92
CA PRO A 130 7.47 9.28 15.73
C PRO A 130 7.94 10.48 14.88
N LYS A 131 8.01 10.30 13.56
CA LYS A 131 8.45 11.31 12.58
C LYS A 131 9.95 11.68 12.58
N GLU A 132 10.81 10.95 13.29
CA GLU A 132 12.27 11.17 13.21
C GLU A 132 13.00 10.22 12.27
N LYS A 133 12.34 9.18 11.73
CA LYS A 133 12.92 8.23 10.79
C LYS A 133 12.10 8.19 9.50
N HIS A 134 12.74 8.46 8.37
CA HIS A 134 12.11 8.54 7.06
C HIS A 134 12.75 7.52 6.12
N LEU A 135 11.95 6.98 5.22
CA LEU A 135 12.38 6.07 4.17
C LEU A 135 12.18 6.75 2.81
N GLN A 136 13.21 6.78 2.00
CA GLN A 136 13.16 7.18 0.60
C GLN A 136 13.33 5.95 -0.27
N ILE A 137 12.39 5.75 -1.17
CA ILE A 137 12.36 4.64 -2.11
C ILE A 137 12.39 5.24 -3.52
N GLU A 138 13.38 4.89 -4.29
CA GLU A 138 13.47 5.21 -5.71
C GLU A 138 13.45 3.91 -6.49
N VAL A 139 12.43 3.71 -7.32
CA VAL A 139 12.18 2.45 -8.03
C VAL A 139 11.79 2.71 -9.47
N PRO A 140 12.16 1.81 -10.41
CA PRO A 140 11.68 1.90 -11.78
C PRO A 140 10.19 1.59 -11.89
N LYS A 141 9.62 1.90 -13.03
CA LYS A 141 8.24 1.53 -13.38
C LYS A 141 8.06 0.02 -13.48
N ASN A 142 6.82 -0.42 -13.40
CA ASN A 142 6.40 -1.80 -13.65
C ASN A 142 6.97 -2.84 -12.67
N MET A 143 7.18 -2.46 -11.42
CA MET A 143 7.50 -3.39 -10.33
C MET A 143 6.23 -3.81 -9.58
N GLN A 144 6.40 -4.78 -8.69
CA GLN A 144 5.39 -5.12 -7.68
C GLN A 144 5.82 -4.51 -6.35
N LEU A 145 5.03 -3.57 -5.85
CA LEU A 145 5.27 -2.92 -4.56
C LEU A 145 4.30 -3.42 -3.50
N SER A 146 4.84 -3.74 -2.33
CA SER A 146 4.06 -4.08 -1.14
C SER A 146 4.59 -3.27 0.04
N ILE A 147 3.78 -2.34 0.56
CA ILE A 147 4.17 -1.45 1.64
C ILE A 147 3.24 -1.69 2.82
N HIS A 148 3.83 -2.03 3.96
CA HIS A 148 3.11 -2.25 5.20
C HIS A 148 3.64 -1.27 6.24
N SER A 149 2.76 -0.45 6.79
CA SER A 149 3.12 0.55 7.80
C SER A 149 2.23 0.46 9.03
N THR A 150 2.76 0.85 10.20
CA THR A 150 1.91 1.05 11.38
C THR A 150 1.36 2.48 11.41
N SER A 151 2.24 3.47 11.32
CA SER A 151 1.87 4.88 11.44
C SER A 151 2.76 5.79 10.60
N ALA A 152 3.40 5.26 9.56
CA ALA A 152 4.11 6.10 8.60
C ALA A 152 3.13 6.59 7.53
N ASP A 153 3.26 7.86 7.20
CA ASP A 153 2.60 8.42 6.02
C ASP A 153 3.33 7.94 4.77
N VAL A 154 2.58 7.60 3.73
CA VAL A 154 3.14 7.17 2.45
C VAL A 154 2.82 8.21 1.39
N LYS A 155 3.85 8.69 0.71
CA LYS A 155 3.74 9.75 -0.29
C LYS A 155 4.44 9.41 -1.58
N ALA A 156 3.71 9.55 -2.68
CA ALA A 156 4.27 9.49 -4.01
C ALA A 156 3.71 10.64 -4.86
N LYS A 157 4.57 11.36 -5.56
CA LYS A 157 4.12 12.39 -6.48
C LYS A 157 3.58 11.80 -7.79
N HIS A 158 4.23 10.76 -8.25
CA HIS A 158 3.86 9.93 -9.40
C HIS A 158 4.25 8.51 -9.09
N LEU A 159 3.38 7.54 -9.36
CA LEU A 159 3.62 6.13 -9.11
C LEU A 159 2.99 5.29 -10.23
N GLU A 160 3.84 4.71 -11.09
CA GLU A 160 3.45 3.83 -12.19
C GLU A 160 4.02 2.43 -11.97
N GLN A 161 3.18 1.50 -11.52
CA GLN A 161 3.60 0.17 -11.12
C GLN A 161 2.67 -0.92 -11.67
N GLU A 162 3.16 -2.14 -11.83
CA GLU A 162 2.33 -3.28 -12.25
C GLU A 162 1.25 -3.57 -11.19
N GLN A 163 1.67 -3.68 -9.94
CA GLN A 163 0.80 -3.96 -8.80
C GLN A 163 1.25 -3.20 -7.57
N ILE A 164 0.29 -2.59 -6.90
CA ILE A 164 0.52 -1.88 -5.64
C ILE A 164 -0.37 -2.48 -4.57
N LEU A 165 0.25 -2.93 -3.49
CA LEU A 165 -0.42 -3.27 -2.25
C LEU A 165 0.12 -2.35 -1.17
N GLU A 166 -0.73 -1.54 -0.60
CA GLU A 166 -0.36 -0.60 0.46
C GLU A 166 -1.32 -0.70 1.64
N ALA A 167 -0.77 -0.90 2.83
CA ALA A 167 -1.55 -1.02 4.04
C ALA A 167 -0.90 -0.26 5.19
N THR A 168 -1.63 0.66 5.80
CA THR A 168 -1.23 1.37 7.02
C THR A 168 -2.29 1.24 8.10
N MET A 169 -1.90 1.29 9.38
CA MET A 169 -2.88 1.33 10.46
C MET A 169 -3.36 2.74 10.77
N SER A 170 -2.50 3.74 10.66
CA SER A 170 -2.83 5.12 11.06
C SER A 170 -2.14 6.20 10.22
N GLY A 171 -1.30 5.86 9.27
CA GLY A 171 -0.66 6.82 8.37
C GLY A 171 -1.56 7.19 7.20
N ASP A 172 -1.35 8.37 6.65
CA ASP A 172 -2.04 8.82 5.44
C ASP A 172 -1.35 8.25 4.19
N ILE A 173 -2.14 8.05 3.14
CA ILE A 173 -1.68 7.63 1.82
C ILE A 173 -1.98 8.75 0.83
N GLU A 174 -0.95 9.34 0.23
CA GLU A 174 -1.08 10.45 -0.72
C GLU A 174 -0.33 10.12 -2.02
N ILE A 175 -1.06 9.91 -3.11
CA ILE A 175 -0.48 9.65 -4.44
C ILE A 175 -1.02 10.64 -5.46
N GLY A 176 -0.15 11.52 -5.99
CA GLY A 176 -0.53 12.61 -6.91
C GLY A 176 -0.87 12.12 -8.33
N GLU A 177 -0.20 11.11 -8.85
CA GLU A 177 -0.56 10.44 -10.10
C GLU A 177 -0.41 8.94 -9.91
N PHE A 178 -1.54 8.24 -9.96
CA PHE A 178 -1.61 6.82 -9.65
C PHE A 178 -1.90 6.00 -10.91
N VAL A 179 -0.89 5.30 -11.40
CA VAL A 179 -0.97 4.45 -12.60
C VAL A 179 -0.65 3.00 -12.20
N ALA A 180 -1.61 2.11 -12.35
CA ALA A 180 -1.42 0.69 -12.04
C ALA A 180 -2.34 -0.22 -12.85
N GLU A 181 -2.00 -1.49 -13.02
CA GLU A 181 -2.97 -2.48 -13.46
C GLU A 181 -3.93 -2.83 -12.32
N GLU A 182 -3.39 -3.13 -11.14
CA GLU A 182 -4.13 -3.46 -9.92
C GLU A 182 -3.60 -2.65 -8.74
N GLY A 183 -4.50 -2.04 -7.96
CA GLY A 183 -4.19 -1.35 -6.71
C GLY A 183 -5.02 -1.86 -5.55
N ASP A 184 -4.39 -2.11 -4.40
CA ASP A 184 -5.08 -2.43 -3.14
C ASP A 184 -4.50 -1.53 -2.05
N LEU A 185 -5.31 -0.57 -1.61
CA LEU A 185 -4.91 0.47 -0.67
C LEU A 185 -5.78 0.38 0.57
N SER A 186 -5.17 0.35 1.74
CA SER A 186 -5.92 0.27 2.98
C SER A 186 -5.33 1.11 4.11
N SER A 187 -6.20 1.82 4.83
CA SER A 187 -5.85 2.52 6.06
C SER A 187 -6.83 2.19 7.18
N GLY A 188 -6.33 2.08 8.39
CA GLY A 188 -7.20 1.95 9.57
C GLY A 188 -7.81 3.29 9.98
N SER A 189 -7.03 4.36 10.04
CA SER A 189 -7.48 5.67 10.53
C SER A 189 -6.91 6.85 9.76
N GLY A 190 -5.95 6.65 8.88
CA GLY A 190 -5.40 7.71 8.02
C GLY A 190 -6.23 7.88 6.75
N ASP A 191 -6.12 9.06 6.17
CA ASP A 191 -6.82 9.42 4.95
C ASP A 191 -6.11 8.85 3.70
N ILE A 192 -6.87 8.62 2.65
CA ILE A 192 -6.36 8.14 1.36
C ILE A 192 -6.71 9.15 0.29
N THR A 193 -5.69 9.80 -0.27
CA THR A 193 -5.84 10.77 -1.37
C THR A 193 -5.17 10.25 -2.62
N LEU A 194 -5.93 10.10 -3.70
CA LEU A 194 -5.45 9.65 -5.00
C LEU A 194 -5.88 10.63 -6.08
N ASP A 195 -4.90 11.29 -6.68
CA ASP A 195 -5.13 12.17 -7.81
C ASP A 195 -4.79 11.47 -9.13
N ASN A 196 -5.39 11.95 -10.23
CA ASN A 196 -5.08 11.51 -11.60
C ASN A 196 -4.96 9.97 -11.75
N MET A 197 -5.97 9.25 -11.29
CA MET A 197 -5.98 7.79 -11.33
C MET A 197 -6.04 7.25 -12.77
N GLN A 198 -5.15 6.33 -13.10
CA GLN A 198 -5.14 5.56 -14.34
C GLN A 198 -4.96 4.07 -14.01
N VAL A 199 -6.00 3.46 -13.44
CA VAL A 199 -5.99 2.07 -13.02
C VAL A 199 -7.07 1.26 -13.74
N GLN A 200 -6.86 -0.04 -13.90
CA GLN A 200 -7.91 -0.93 -14.44
C GLN A 200 -8.86 -1.37 -13.32
N GLU A 201 -8.28 -1.76 -12.19
CA GLU A 201 -9.04 -2.19 -11.02
C GLU A 201 -8.32 -1.72 -9.75
N ALA A 202 -9.08 -1.17 -8.80
CA ALA A 202 -8.54 -0.88 -7.47
C ALA A 202 -9.54 -1.20 -6.36
N ALA A 203 -9.00 -1.67 -5.23
CA ALA A 203 -9.70 -1.80 -3.97
C ALA A 203 -9.16 -0.79 -2.97
N ILE A 204 -10.04 -0.02 -2.36
CA ILE A 204 -9.68 0.99 -1.36
C ILE A 204 -10.49 0.71 -0.11
N THR A 205 -9.81 0.59 1.02
CA THR A 205 -10.46 0.23 2.28
C THR A 205 -9.99 1.16 3.40
N THR A 206 -10.91 1.78 4.12
CA THR A 206 -10.62 2.52 5.34
C THR A 206 -11.59 2.15 6.46
N ALA A 207 -11.16 2.29 7.71
CA ALA A 207 -12.07 2.15 8.84
C ALA A 207 -12.60 3.49 9.32
N SER A 208 -11.77 4.54 9.41
CA SER A 208 -12.16 5.84 9.94
C SER A 208 -11.59 7.04 9.18
N GLY A 209 -10.67 6.84 8.27
CA GLY A 209 -10.12 7.90 7.42
C GLY A 209 -11.03 8.18 6.22
N ASP A 210 -10.94 9.39 5.71
CA ASP A 210 -11.64 9.80 4.50
C ASP A 210 -10.90 9.34 3.23
N VAL A 211 -11.63 9.19 2.15
CA VAL A 211 -11.09 8.83 0.84
C VAL A 211 -11.41 9.94 -0.16
N GLU A 212 -10.37 10.55 -0.71
CA GLU A 212 -10.49 11.56 -1.74
C GLU A 212 -9.91 11.05 -3.06
N LEU A 213 -10.73 11.07 -4.13
CA LEU A 213 -10.36 10.56 -5.44
C LEU A 213 -10.61 11.57 -6.53
N SER A 214 -9.60 11.80 -7.38
CA SER A 214 -9.80 12.42 -8.70
C SER A 214 -9.91 11.32 -9.75
N LEU A 215 -11.08 11.20 -10.37
CA LEU A 215 -11.37 10.11 -11.31
C LEU A 215 -10.59 10.24 -12.62
N PRO A 216 -10.37 9.11 -13.33
CA PRO A 216 -9.88 9.15 -14.71
C PRO A 216 -10.81 9.96 -15.61
N GLU A 217 -10.27 10.61 -16.66
CA GLU A 217 -11.02 11.41 -17.62
C GLU A 217 -12.24 10.67 -18.21
N LYS A 218 -12.13 9.38 -18.41
CA LYS A 218 -13.21 8.53 -18.93
C LYS A 218 -14.22 8.09 -17.87
N GLY A 219 -13.97 8.41 -16.61
CA GLY A 219 -14.81 8.04 -15.49
C GLY A 219 -14.55 6.62 -14.96
N ALA A 220 -15.36 6.22 -13.99
CA ALA A 220 -15.21 4.94 -13.29
C ALA A 220 -16.55 4.34 -12.90
N LYS A 221 -16.56 3.03 -12.67
CA LYS A 221 -17.63 2.31 -11.98
C LYS A 221 -17.17 2.01 -10.56
N ILE A 222 -17.83 2.63 -9.61
CA ILE A 222 -17.48 2.57 -8.18
C ILE A 222 -18.54 1.74 -7.45
N LYS A 223 -18.12 0.69 -6.78
CA LYS A 223 -18.91 0.02 -5.77
C LYS A 223 -18.52 0.56 -4.41
N TYR A 224 -19.34 1.45 -3.85
CA TYR A 224 -19.12 2.05 -2.53
C TYR A 224 -19.97 1.37 -1.47
N THR A 225 -19.31 0.98 -0.37
CA THR A 225 -19.98 0.38 0.78
C THR A 225 -19.49 1.08 2.04
N THR A 226 -20.39 1.63 2.83
CA THR A 226 -20.09 2.29 4.09
C THR A 226 -21.11 1.91 5.17
N THR A 227 -20.74 2.09 6.42
CA THR A 227 -21.64 1.97 7.57
C THR A 227 -22.08 3.33 8.11
N GLY A 228 -21.22 4.33 8.13
CA GLY A 228 -21.49 5.63 8.71
C GLY A 228 -20.97 6.84 7.93
N GLY A 229 -20.36 6.63 6.76
CA GLY A 229 -19.87 7.71 5.90
C GLY A 229 -20.81 8.02 4.73
N ASP A 230 -20.62 9.17 4.11
CA ASP A 230 -21.35 9.63 2.94
C ASP A 230 -20.46 9.66 1.68
N LEU A 231 -21.09 9.70 0.50
CA LEU A 231 -20.40 9.98 -0.76
C LEU A 231 -20.75 11.38 -1.21
N GLU A 232 -19.73 12.21 -1.38
CA GLU A 232 -19.83 13.59 -1.82
C GLU A 232 -19.22 13.75 -3.22
N THR A 233 -19.95 14.34 -4.13
CA THR A 233 -19.47 14.64 -5.49
C THR A 233 -20.38 15.64 -6.21
N ASP A 234 -19.76 16.50 -7.01
CA ASP A 234 -20.44 17.39 -7.95
C ASP A 234 -20.49 16.82 -9.38
N LEU A 235 -19.91 15.63 -9.60
CA LEU A 235 -19.84 15.00 -10.91
C LEU A 235 -21.17 14.30 -11.27
N ASP A 236 -21.56 14.39 -12.54
CA ASP A 236 -22.70 13.65 -13.07
C ASP A 236 -22.47 12.15 -12.99
N HIS A 237 -23.40 11.42 -12.40
CA HIS A 237 -23.31 9.97 -12.26
C HIS A 237 -24.66 9.26 -12.29
N LYS A 238 -24.63 7.95 -12.57
CA LYS A 238 -25.80 7.07 -12.42
C LYS A 238 -25.61 6.20 -11.19
N LYS A 239 -26.62 6.18 -10.30
CA LYS A 239 -26.61 5.35 -9.09
C LYS A 239 -27.59 4.21 -9.19
N THR A 240 -27.14 2.99 -8.86
CA THR A 240 -27.99 1.80 -8.73
C THR A 240 -27.55 1.01 -7.48
N GLY A 241 -28.32 1.08 -6.42
CA GLY A 241 -27.93 0.53 -5.12
C GLY A 241 -26.66 1.21 -4.60
N ASN A 242 -25.61 0.43 -4.38
CA ASN A 242 -24.29 0.91 -3.95
C ASN A 242 -23.29 1.05 -5.12
N ILE A 243 -23.77 1.03 -6.35
CA ILE A 243 -22.95 1.19 -7.56
C ILE A 243 -23.18 2.57 -8.14
N TYR A 244 -22.08 3.31 -8.35
CA TYR A 244 -22.04 4.62 -8.98
C TYR A 244 -21.25 4.51 -10.28
N VAL A 245 -21.79 5.05 -11.38
CA VAL A 245 -21.14 5.02 -12.69
C VAL A 245 -20.91 6.44 -13.16
N PHE A 246 -19.66 6.83 -13.27
CA PHE A 246 -19.18 8.10 -13.80
C PHE A 246 -18.64 7.88 -15.22
N GLY A 247 -18.99 8.75 -16.16
CA GLY A 247 -18.52 8.64 -17.53
C GLY A 247 -18.83 7.31 -18.19
N ASP A 248 -17.84 6.66 -18.79
CA ASP A 248 -17.99 5.37 -19.48
C ASP A 248 -17.88 4.15 -18.54
N GLY A 249 -17.48 4.35 -17.29
CA GLY A 249 -17.44 3.32 -16.25
C GLY A 249 -16.45 2.18 -16.49
N LYS A 250 -15.37 2.41 -17.23
CA LYS A 250 -14.43 1.33 -17.58
C LYS A 250 -13.48 0.94 -16.46
N THR A 251 -13.04 1.91 -15.67
CA THR A 251 -12.25 1.66 -14.45
C THR A 251 -13.17 1.07 -13.38
N ASN A 252 -12.76 -0.02 -12.75
CA ASN A 252 -13.52 -0.65 -11.68
C ASN A 252 -12.89 -0.32 -10.33
N LEU A 253 -13.64 0.37 -9.47
CA LEU A 253 -13.23 0.69 -8.10
C LEU A 253 -14.16 0.02 -7.10
N THR A 254 -13.59 -0.63 -6.10
CA THR A 254 -14.32 -1.14 -4.94
C THR A 254 -13.84 -0.38 -3.72
N ILE A 255 -14.70 0.42 -3.12
CA ILE A 255 -14.38 1.27 -1.99
C ILE A 255 -15.21 0.86 -0.78
N GLN A 256 -14.54 0.63 0.33
CA GLN A 256 -15.17 0.26 1.59
C GLN A 256 -14.71 1.20 2.69
N SER A 257 -15.65 1.82 3.37
CA SER A 257 -15.38 2.64 4.56
C SER A 257 -16.29 2.18 5.70
N THR A 258 -15.85 2.34 6.95
CA THR A 258 -16.75 2.15 8.08
C THR A 258 -17.38 3.49 8.50
N ASN A 259 -16.58 4.52 8.75
CA ASN A 259 -17.05 5.84 9.22
C ASN A 259 -16.48 7.02 8.44
N GLY A 260 -15.56 6.82 7.52
CA GLY A 260 -14.99 7.88 6.70
C GLY A 260 -15.84 8.19 5.48
N ASP A 261 -15.77 9.41 5.00
CA ASP A 261 -16.46 9.90 3.81
C ASP A 261 -15.68 9.60 2.53
N LEU A 262 -16.40 9.52 1.42
CA LEU A 262 -15.83 9.38 0.07
C LEU A 262 -16.10 10.65 -0.71
N MET A 263 -15.05 11.40 -1.02
CA MET A 263 -15.12 12.58 -1.86
C MET A 263 -14.59 12.26 -3.25
N ILE A 264 -15.38 12.57 -4.29
CA ILE A 264 -15.01 12.34 -5.69
C ILE A 264 -15.05 13.67 -6.44
N ARG A 265 -13.90 13.98 -7.06
CA ARG A 265 -13.69 15.20 -7.86
C ARG A 265 -13.39 14.88 -9.33
#